data_37edab898366e06c8c16512d215b597f
#
_entry.id   37edab898366e06c8c16512d215b597f
#
_cell.length_a   1.000
_cell.length_b   1.000
_cell.length_c   1.000
_cell.angle_alpha   90.00
_cell.angle_beta   90.00
_cell.angle_gamma   90.00
#
_symmetry.space_group_name_H-M   'P 1'
#
loop_
_entity.id
_entity.type
_entity.pdbx_description
1 polymer ?
#
loop_
_entity_poly.entity_id
_entity_poly.type
_entity_poly.pdbx_seq_one_letter_code
_entity_poly.pdbx_strand_id
1 'polypeptide(L)'
;MKYKLLILFNLIYALSVVTVAGQTRINREQDAIRPTGTDIVSELTKPKKQQKLDEKDFGGYLLVYFKDQTQSAYFAISRDGYTFTDVNDGQPVFRGEELAEQKGVRDPHISRGPDGAFYLVMTDLHIFGKRAGYRDTDWQRPIEKYGWGNNRAIVMMKSYDLIHWTHSDFRVDKAFPELGDIDCSWAPQTVYDKKEDKMMVYFTIRYNNKECHMYYSYPDKDFTKLETLPKRITEIEGLDGDITKVGDQYHLFYVNNAQILHSVSDKINGGFKTERKRIDPERVSTEAPNVFKRLGTDTYVLMYDVYGARPNNMGFSETTDFQTYKDIGHFNEGVMKTTNFKGPKHGAVTYLTMDELKAIAKH
;
A
#
# COMPACT_ATOMS: atom_id res chain seq x y z
N MET A 1 66.68 13.05 -26.72
CA MET A 1 67.38 11.77 -26.62
C MET A 1 66.70 10.88 -25.61
N LYS A 2 66.40 9.66 -25.99
CA LYS A 2 65.85 8.50 -25.31
C LYS A 2 64.36 8.30 -25.53
N TYR A 3 64.09 7.27 -26.28
CA TYR A 3 62.89 6.70 -26.80
C TYR A 3 62.01 6.04 -25.68
N LYS A 4 60.72 6.20 -25.75
CA LYS A 4 59.73 5.40 -25.02
C LYS A 4 59.25 4.28 -25.94
N LEU A 5 59.38 3.07 -25.48
CA LEU A 5 58.87 1.85 -26.10
C LEU A 5 57.41 1.65 -25.70
N LEU A 6 56.51 1.64 -26.68
CA LEU A 6 55.12 1.33 -26.54
C LEU A 6 54.92 -0.14 -26.87
N ILE A 7 54.48 -0.93 -25.91
CA ILE A 7 54.10 -2.34 -26.15
C ILE A 7 52.59 -2.40 -26.30
N LEU A 8 52.18 -2.70 -27.55
CA LEU A 8 50.78 -2.97 -27.91
C LEU A 8 50.54 -4.48 -27.71
N PHE A 9 49.61 -4.84 -26.81
CA PHE A 9 49.07 -6.21 -26.75
C PHE A 9 47.76 -6.24 -27.55
N ASN A 10 47.84 -6.83 -28.74
CA ASN A 10 46.66 -7.23 -29.51
C ASN A 10 46.18 -8.59 -29.00
N LEU A 11 44.98 -8.61 -28.42
CA LEU A 11 44.25 -9.85 -28.17
C LEU A 11 43.17 -9.99 -29.25
N ILE A 12 43.43 -10.89 -30.19
CA ILE A 12 42.48 -11.31 -31.22
C ILE A 12 41.55 -12.33 -30.59
N TYR A 13 40.28 -11.97 -30.40
CA TYR A 13 39.22 -12.94 -30.15
C TYR A 13 38.58 -13.32 -31.49
N ALA A 14 38.81 -14.56 -31.90
CA ALA A 14 38.10 -15.15 -33.02
C ALA A 14 36.64 -15.39 -32.67
N LEU A 15 35.72 -14.65 -33.32
CA LEU A 15 34.31 -14.98 -33.33
C LEU A 15 34.08 -16.15 -34.29
N SER A 16 33.82 -17.33 -33.77
CA SER A 16 33.19 -18.41 -34.53
C SER A 16 31.67 -18.15 -34.60
N VAL A 17 31.24 -17.68 -35.77
CA VAL A 17 29.80 -17.60 -36.08
C VAL A 17 29.34 -19.00 -36.42
N VAL A 18 28.63 -19.64 -35.54
CA VAL A 18 27.80 -20.82 -35.85
C VAL A 18 26.38 -20.34 -36.12
N THR A 19 26.05 -20.24 -37.40
CA THR A 19 24.66 -20.08 -37.87
C THR A 19 23.93 -21.40 -37.65
N VAL A 20 23.15 -21.50 -36.59
CA VAL A 20 22.12 -22.54 -36.48
C VAL A 20 20.78 -21.85 -36.79
N ALA A 21 20.29 -22.13 -38.01
CA ALA A 21 18.92 -21.82 -38.36
C ALA A 21 17.98 -22.75 -37.54
N GLY A 22 17.45 -22.23 -36.45
CA GLY A 22 16.43 -22.84 -35.64
C GLY A 22 15.71 -21.69 -34.97
N GLN A 23 14.57 -21.28 -35.52
CA GLN A 23 13.61 -20.43 -34.83
C GLN A 23 13.12 -21.18 -33.60
N THR A 24 13.85 -21.06 -32.52
CA THR A 24 13.27 -21.34 -31.21
C THR A 24 12.33 -20.18 -30.92
N ARG A 25 11.04 -20.35 -31.19
CA ARG A 25 10.02 -19.61 -30.48
C ARG A 25 10.36 -19.76 -29.01
N ILE A 26 10.93 -18.73 -28.43
CA ILE A 26 10.93 -18.58 -26.98
C ILE A 26 9.45 -18.42 -26.65
N ASN A 27 8.83 -19.52 -26.22
CA ASN A 27 7.56 -19.45 -25.53
C ASN A 27 7.75 -18.49 -24.35
N ARG A 28 7.29 -17.26 -24.53
CA ARG A 28 7.11 -16.29 -23.44
C ARG A 28 5.84 -16.63 -22.63
N GLU A 29 5.48 -17.87 -22.58
CA GLU A 29 4.75 -18.53 -21.49
C GLU A 29 5.77 -19.15 -20.54
N GLN A 30 6.73 -18.36 -20.10
CA GLN A 30 7.25 -18.60 -18.76
C GLN A 30 6.10 -18.22 -17.85
N ASP A 31 5.51 -19.26 -17.27
CA ASP A 31 4.58 -19.23 -16.17
C ASP A 31 4.92 -18.01 -15.29
N ALA A 32 4.10 -16.96 -15.42
CA ALA A 32 4.03 -15.98 -14.38
C ALA A 32 3.75 -16.83 -13.14
N ILE A 33 4.74 -16.96 -12.24
CA ILE A 33 4.53 -17.63 -10.97
C ILE A 33 3.47 -16.78 -10.29
N ARG A 34 2.19 -17.14 -10.52
CA ARG A 34 1.12 -16.61 -9.71
C ARG A 34 1.44 -17.08 -8.30
N PRO A 35 1.33 -16.22 -7.31
CA PRO A 35 1.41 -16.68 -5.93
C PRO A 35 0.47 -17.87 -5.83
N THR A 36 0.99 -18.99 -5.39
CA THR A 36 0.18 -20.17 -5.15
C THR A 36 -0.95 -19.74 -4.22
N GLY A 37 -2.15 -19.54 -4.76
CA GLY A 37 -3.33 -19.33 -3.96
C GLY A 37 -4.08 -18.01 -4.07
N THR A 38 -3.69 -17.04 -4.92
CA THR A 38 -4.54 -15.88 -5.18
C THR A 38 -4.94 -15.81 -6.64
N ASP A 39 -6.24 -15.72 -6.91
CA ASP A 39 -6.82 -15.64 -8.25
C ASP A 39 -7.62 -14.36 -8.45
N ILE A 40 -7.44 -13.70 -9.60
CA ILE A 40 -8.33 -12.63 -10.02
C ILE A 40 -9.54 -13.26 -10.71
N VAL A 41 -10.72 -12.99 -10.18
CA VAL A 41 -12.01 -13.54 -10.67
C VAL A 41 -12.96 -12.42 -11.08
N SER A 42 -13.87 -12.70 -11.98
CA SER A 42 -14.88 -11.73 -12.42
C SER A 42 -16.00 -11.53 -11.40
N GLU A 43 -16.26 -12.52 -10.57
CA GLU A 43 -17.33 -12.51 -9.55
C GLU A 43 -16.93 -13.29 -8.31
N LEU A 44 -17.31 -12.78 -7.14
CA LEU A 44 -17.03 -13.39 -5.85
C LEU A 44 -18.21 -14.24 -5.38
N THR A 45 -17.90 -15.41 -4.84
CA THR A 45 -18.88 -16.23 -4.13
C THR A 45 -19.03 -15.71 -2.69
N LYS A 46 -20.20 -15.15 -2.36
CA LYS A 46 -20.49 -14.70 -1.00
C LYS A 46 -20.63 -15.89 -0.05
N PRO A 47 -20.06 -15.82 1.15
CA PRO A 47 -20.29 -16.84 2.18
C PRO A 47 -21.78 -16.90 2.54
N LYS A 48 -22.31 -18.12 2.75
CA LYS A 48 -23.73 -18.36 3.06
C LYS A 48 -24.20 -17.75 4.38
N LYS A 49 -23.27 -17.48 5.30
CA LYS A 49 -23.52 -16.79 6.58
C LYS A 49 -22.47 -15.72 6.77
N GLN A 50 -22.90 -14.48 6.89
CA GLN A 50 -22.07 -13.42 7.45
C GLN A 50 -22.09 -13.57 8.97
N GLN A 51 -20.91 -13.77 9.54
CA GLN A 51 -20.75 -13.77 11.00
C GLN A 51 -20.26 -12.38 11.40
N LYS A 52 -20.98 -11.73 12.31
CA LYS A 52 -20.42 -10.54 12.96
C LYS A 52 -19.26 -11.00 13.83
N LEU A 53 -18.05 -10.55 13.49
CA LEU A 53 -16.83 -10.87 14.22
C LEU A 53 -16.58 -9.81 15.29
N ASP A 54 -16.21 -10.27 16.48
CA ASP A 54 -15.71 -9.45 17.58
C ASP A 54 -14.21 -9.71 17.78
N GLU A 55 -13.49 -8.90 18.56
CA GLU A 55 -12.05 -9.03 18.80
C GLU A 55 -11.62 -10.44 19.22
N LYS A 56 -12.44 -11.14 20.01
CA LYS A 56 -12.18 -12.53 20.47
C LYS A 56 -12.18 -13.58 19.37
N ASP A 57 -12.76 -13.26 18.21
CA ASP A 57 -12.86 -14.17 17.07
C ASP A 57 -11.59 -14.13 16.20
N PHE A 58 -10.73 -13.14 16.42
CA PHE A 58 -9.48 -13.00 15.71
C PHE A 58 -8.34 -13.74 16.40
N GLY A 59 -7.48 -14.38 15.59
CA GLY A 59 -6.34 -15.15 16.05
C GLY A 59 -5.00 -14.68 15.50
N GLY A 60 -4.98 -13.60 14.74
CA GLY A 60 -3.76 -13.05 14.19
C GLY A 60 -4.01 -11.84 13.26
N TYR A 61 -2.97 -11.51 12.53
CA TYR A 61 -2.88 -10.29 11.73
C TYR A 61 -2.39 -10.60 10.32
N LEU A 62 -2.87 -9.82 9.37
CA LEU A 62 -2.34 -9.74 8.01
C LEU A 62 -1.74 -8.35 7.82
N LEU A 63 -0.46 -8.28 7.47
CA LEU A 63 0.22 -7.10 6.97
C LEU A 63 0.23 -7.16 5.44
N VAL A 64 -0.31 -6.15 4.79
CA VAL A 64 -0.09 -5.89 3.37
C VAL A 64 0.95 -4.79 3.23
N TYR A 65 1.88 -4.92 2.28
CA TYR A 65 2.96 -3.95 2.06
C TYR A 65 3.45 -4.00 0.62
N PHE A 66 4.22 -3.02 0.20
CA PHE A 66 4.88 -3.05 -1.10
C PHE A 66 6.41 -2.97 -0.96
N LYS A 67 7.11 -3.22 -2.04
CA LYS A 67 8.57 -3.03 -2.12
C LYS A 67 8.92 -2.12 -3.30
N ASP A 68 9.83 -1.18 -3.08
CA ASP A 68 10.33 -0.28 -4.13
C ASP A 68 10.97 -1.04 -5.31
N GLN A 69 11.60 -2.18 -5.04
CA GLN A 69 12.33 -2.95 -6.06
C GLN A 69 11.41 -3.58 -7.09
N THR A 70 10.20 -3.95 -6.70
CA THR A 70 9.25 -4.70 -7.54
C THR A 70 8.01 -3.90 -7.90
N GLN A 71 7.71 -2.81 -7.17
CA GLN A 71 6.47 -2.04 -7.32
C GLN A 71 5.23 -2.95 -7.32
N SER A 72 5.17 -3.86 -6.36
CA SER A 72 4.20 -4.96 -6.25
C SER A 72 3.79 -5.15 -4.79
N ALA A 73 2.62 -5.77 -4.55
CA ALA A 73 2.08 -5.97 -3.22
C ALA A 73 2.44 -7.35 -2.65
N TYR A 74 2.68 -7.37 -1.35
CA TYR A 74 3.09 -8.52 -0.56
C TYR A 74 2.20 -8.70 0.65
N PHE A 75 2.08 -9.93 1.12
CA PHE A 75 1.37 -10.28 2.33
C PHE A 75 2.31 -10.94 3.34
N ALA A 76 2.12 -10.62 4.61
CA ALA A 76 2.78 -11.32 5.71
C ALA A 76 1.80 -11.49 6.87
N ILE A 77 1.92 -12.57 7.61
CA ILE A 77 1.04 -12.91 8.73
C ILE A 77 1.77 -12.88 10.06
N SER A 78 1.02 -12.59 11.12
CA SER A 78 1.52 -12.58 12.49
C SER A 78 0.47 -13.11 13.47
N ARG A 79 0.93 -13.67 14.60
CA ARG A 79 0.06 -14.03 15.71
C ARG A 79 0.12 -13.03 16.87
N ASP A 80 1.20 -12.31 16.98
CA ASP A 80 1.48 -11.39 18.10
C ASP A 80 1.42 -9.91 17.73
N GLY A 81 1.32 -9.59 16.42
CA GLY A 81 1.37 -8.23 15.89
C GLY A 81 2.79 -7.64 15.86
N TYR A 82 3.82 -8.44 16.15
CA TYR A 82 5.22 -8.01 16.15
C TYR A 82 6.11 -8.86 15.24
N THR A 83 5.89 -10.17 15.19
CA THR A 83 6.67 -11.06 14.34
C THR A 83 5.84 -11.43 13.12
N PHE A 84 6.24 -10.95 11.95
CA PHE A 84 5.56 -11.22 10.69
C PHE A 84 6.35 -12.21 9.83
N THR A 85 5.64 -13.08 9.15
CA THR A 85 6.18 -14.06 8.20
C THR A 85 5.50 -13.87 6.85
N ASP A 86 6.29 -13.69 5.80
CA ASP A 86 5.79 -13.60 4.43
C ASP A 86 5.08 -14.89 4.01
N VAL A 87 3.99 -14.77 3.29
CA VAL A 87 3.15 -15.93 2.92
C VAL A 87 3.48 -16.54 1.57
N ASN A 88 4.38 -15.93 0.78
CA ASN A 88 4.67 -16.33 -0.59
C ASN A 88 6.19 -16.39 -0.89
N ASP A 89 6.98 -16.87 0.04
CA ASP A 89 8.42 -17.08 -0.11
C ASP A 89 9.18 -15.84 -0.64
N GLY A 90 8.73 -14.65 -0.21
CA GLY A 90 9.32 -13.36 -0.61
C GLY A 90 8.93 -12.89 -2.00
N GLN A 91 8.03 -13.58 -2.69
CA GLN A 91 7.46 -13.17 -3.97
C GLN A 91 6.21 -12.30 -3.76
N PRO A 92 5.90 -11.39 -4.69
CA PRO A 92 4.68 -10.59 -4.57
C PRO A 92 3.43 -11.48 -4.67
N VAL A 93 2.43 -11.16 -3.84
CA VAL A 93 1.09 -11.74 -3.95
C VAL A 93 0.36 -11.15 -5.16
N PHE A 94 0.59 -9.86 -5.42
CA PHE A 94 0.08 -9.19 -6.61
C PHE A 94 1.18 -8.42 -7.32
N ARG A 95 1.33 -8.67 -8.61
CA ARG A 95 2.29 -7.97 -9.47
C ARG A 95 1.67 -6.67 -9.97
N GLY A 96 2.36 -5.56 -9.75
CA GLY A 96 1.89 -4.25 -10.20
C GLY A 96 1.71 -4.14 -11.71
N GLU A 97 2.57 -4.83 -12.48
CA GLU A 97 2.49 -4.85 -13.95
C GLU A 97 1.21 -5.52 -14.49
N GLU A 98 0.56 -6.38 -13.70
CA GLU A 98 -0.69 -7.07 -14.05
C GLU A 98 -1.94 -6.29 -13.62
N LEU A 99 -1.82 -5.48 -12.55
CA LEU A 99 -2.96 -4.82 -11.92
C LEU A 99 -3.15 -3.36 -12.35
N ALA A 100 -2.08 -2.66 -12.69
CA ALA A 100 -2.06 -1.20 -12.79
C ALA A 100 -1.72 -0.70 -14.19
N GLU A 101 -2.32 0.41 -14.62
CA GLU A 101 -2.02 1.05 -15.89
C GLU A 101 -0.55 1.48 -15.94
N GLN A 102 -0.03 2.02 -14.82
CA GLN A 102 1.38 2.43 -14.68
C GLN A 102 2.36 1.25 -14.44
N LYS A 103 1.87 0.01 -14.47
CA LYS A 103 2.69 -1.20 -14.28
C LYS A 103 3.37 -1.29 -12.91
N GLY A 104 2.78 -0.70 -11.89
CA GLY A 104 3.24 -0.74 -10.52
C GLY A 104 2.15 -0.38 -9.53
N VAL A 105 2.19 -1.00 -8.35
CA VAL A 105 1.32 -0.68 -7.23
C VAL A 105 2.13 -0.30 -6.01
N ARG A 106 1.60 0.67 -5.25
CA ARG A 106 2.20 1.18 -4.01
C ARG A 106 1.12 1.37 -2.94
N ASP A 107 1.56 1.62 -1.74
CA ASP A 107 0.74 2.09 -0.62
C ASP A 107 -0.50 1.20 -0.38
N PRO A 108 -0.34 -0.15 -0.28
CA PRO A 108 -1.47 -1.02 -0.09
C PRO A 108 -2.11 -0.82 1.29
N HIS A 109 -3.43 -0.70 1.29
CA HIS A 109 -4.24 -0.68 2.50
C HIS A 109 -5.33 -1.74 2.43
N ILE A 110 -5.50 -2.50 3.53
CA ILE A 110 -6.52 -3.54 3.64
C ILE A 110 -7.37 -3.33 4.88
N SER A 111 -8.69 -3.45 4.72
CA SER A 111 -9.61 -3.49 5.85
C SER A 111 -10.67 -4.57 5.65
N ARG A 112 -11.33 -4.96 6.75
CA ARG A 112 -12.48 -5.84 6.72
C ARG A 112 -13.76 -5.03 6.79
N GLY A 113 -14.68 -5.27 5.86
CA GLY A 113 -16.00 -4.66 5.87
C GLY A 113 -17.02 -5.41 6.73
N PRO A 114 -18.19 -4.79 6.98
CA PRO A 114 -19.28 -5.38 7.75
C PRO A 114 -19.90 -6.60 7.06
N ASP A 115 -19.71 -6.74 5.76
CA ASP A 115 -20.11 -7.89 4.94
C ASP A 115 -19.13 -9.07 5.04
N GLY A 116 -18.10 -8.96 5.90
CA GLY A 116 -17.05 -9.96 6.09
C GLY A 116 -16.00 -9.99 4.98
N ALA A 117 -16.16 -9.19 3.93
CA ALA A 117 -15.16 -9.11 2.86
C ALA A 117 -13.94 -8.30 3.29
N PHE A 118 -12.83 -8.60 2.67
CA PHE A 118 -11.61 -7.79 2.68
C PHE A 118 -11.64 -6.81 1.50
N TYR A 119 -11.28 -5.58 1.78
CA TYR A 119 -11.20 -4.47 0.83
C TYR A 119 -9.75 -4.02 0.78
N LEU A 120 -9.09 -4.24 -0.35
CA LEU A 120 -7.70 -3.86 -0.60
C LEU A 120 -7.68 -2.74 -1.64
N VAL A 121 -6.99 -1.66 -1.33
CA VAL A 121 -6.76 -0.54 -2.25
C VAL A 121 -5.28 -0.23 -2.34
N MET A 122 -4.85 0.26 -3.51
CA MET A 122 -3.45 0.60 -3.78
C MET A 122 -3.36 1.80 -4.72
N THR A 123 -2.26 2.52 -4.66
CA THR A 123 -1.92 3.55 -5.64
C THR A 123 -1.45 2.88 -6.94
N ASP A 124 -2.06 3.22 -8.08
CA ASP A 124 -1.53 2.88 -9.39
C ASP A 124 -0.35 3.82 -9.70
N LEU A 125 0.86 3.35 -9.44
CA LEU A 125 2.06 4.12 -9.67
C LEU A 125 3.30 3.24 -9.76
N HIS A 126 4.09 3.42 -10.83
CA HIS A 126 5.44 2.87 -10.95
C HIS A 126 6.46 4.00 -11.06
N ILE A 127 7.07 4.42 -9.94
CA ILE A 127 8.02 5.55 -9.92
C ILE A 127 9.28 5.33 -10.76
N PHE A 128 9.63 4.08 -11.07
CA PHE A 128 10.78 3.71 -11.91
C PHE A 128 10.36 3.25 -13.31
N GLY A 129 9.10 3.43 -13.72
CA GLY A 129 8.53 2.86 -14.93
C GLY A 129 9.35 3.14 -16.19
N LYS A 130 9.77 4.41 -16.39
CA LYS A 130 10.62 4.79 -17.52
C LYS A 130 11.98 4.07 -17.50
N ARG A 131 12.62 3.97 -16.35
CA ARG A 131 13.90 3.28 -16.17
C ARG A 131 13.74 1.76 -16.33
N ALA A 132 12.60 1.21 -15.98
CA ALA A 132 12.27 -0.21 -16.14
C ALA A 132 11.94 -0.60 -17.60
N GLY A 133 11.96 0.37 -18.53
CA GLY A 133 11.69 0.14 -19.94
C GLY A 133 10.22 0.16 -20.32
N TYR A 134 9.32 0.56 -19.42
CA TYR A 134 7.95 0.85 -19.76
C TYR A 134 7.91 2.16 -20.55
N ARG A 135 7.17 2.15 -21.66
CA ARG A 135 7.01 3.33 -22.52
C ARG A 135 6.32 4.48 -21.77
N ASP A 136 6.62 5.70 -22.17
CA ASP A 136 5.83 6.85 -21.78
C ASP A 136 4.39 6.67 -22.30
N THR A 137 3.43 6.89 -21.43
CA THR A 137 2.01 6.89 -21.76
C THR A 137 1.41 8.20 -21.23
N ASP A 138 0.12 8.40 -21.43
CA ASP A 138 -0.57 9.60 -20.90
C ASP A 138 -0.64 9.64 -19.37
N TRP A 139 -0.27 8.55 -18.68
CA TRP A 139 -0.13 8.52 -17.23
C TRP A 139 1.24 9.01 -16.73
N GLN A 140 2.29 9.01 -17.58
CA GLN A 140 3.59 9.61 -17.25
C GLN A 140 3.62 11.08 -17.70
N ARG A 141 2.98 11.93 -16.93
CA ARG A 141 2.88 13.34 -17.21
C ARG A 141 4.14 14.11 -16.78
N PRO A 142 4.42 15.31 -17.37
CA PRO A 142 5.61 16.10 -17.02
C PRO A 142 5.70 16.42 -15.53
N ILE A 143 6.83 16.06 -14.92
CA ILE A 143 7.07 16.26 -13.48
C ILE A 143 7.11 17.73 -13.09
N GLU A 144 7.51 18.60 -14.03
CA GLU A 144 7.60 20.04 -13.83
C GLU A 144 6.22 20.66 -13.57
N LYS A 145 5.17 20.09 -14.16
CA LYS A 145 3.80 20.55 -13.99
C LYS A 145 3.09 19.81 -12.87
N TYR A 146 3.19 18.48 -12.85
CA TYR A 146 2.37 17.61 -11.99
C TYR A 146 3.11 17.11 -10.76
N GLY A 147 4.40 17.37 -10.65
CA GLY A 147 5.22 16.92 -9.54
C GLY A 147 5.61 15.45 -9.58
N TRP A 148 6.44 15.07 -8.63
CA TRP A 148 6.91 13.70 -8.45
C TRP A 148 5.74 12.75 -8.17
N GLY A 149 5.84 11.53 -8.70
CA GLY A 149 4.89 10.45 -8.41
C GLY A 149 3.47 10.72 -8.93
N ASN A 150 3.31 11.63 -9.91
CA ASN A 150 1.98 11.93 -10.43
C ASN A 150 1.30 10.68 -11.00
N ASN A 151 0.01 10.53 -10.68
CA ASN A 151 -0.84 9.44 -11.13
C ASN A 151 -2.29 9.88 -11.20
N ARG A 152 -3.21 9.00 -11.67
CA ARG A 152 -4.62 9.35 -11.82
C ARG A 152 -5.57 8.21 -11.49
N ALA A 153 -5.02 7.07 -11.07
CA ALA A 153 -5.80 5.87 -10.81
C ALA A 153 -5.49 5.28 -9.44
N ILE A 154 -6.42 4.52 -8.93
CA ILE A 154 -6.29 3.67 -7.75
C ILE A 154 -6.72 2.25 -8.11
N VAL A 155 -6.02 1.26 -7.59
CA VAL A 155 -6.41 -0.13 -7.70
C VAL A 155 -7.37 -0.47 -6.56
N MET A 156 -8.49 -1.08 -6.90
CA MET A 156 -9.55 -1.50 -5.96
C MET A 156 -9.76 -3.00 -6.09
N MET A 157 -9.72 -3.72 -4.97
CA MET A 157 -9.87 -5.18 -4.94
C MET A 157 -10.73 -5.61 -3.77
N LYS A 158 -11.54 -6.67 -3.95
CA LYS A 158 -12.39 -7.23 -2.93
C LYS A 158 -12.24 -8.74 -2.89
N SER A 159 -12.29 -9.34 -1.69
CA SER A 159 -12.23 -10.79 -1.47
C SER A 159 -13.04 -11.18 -0.24
N TYR A 160 -13.59 -12.41 -0.22
CA TYR A 160 -14.19 -12.99 0.98
C TYR A 160 -13.28 -14.01 1.68
N ASP A 161 -12.19 -14.43 1.05
CA ASP A 161 -11.33 -15.51 1.52
C ASP A 161 -9.82 -15.22 1.42
N LEU A 162 -9.43 -14.02 0.94
CA LEU A 162 -8.05 -13.60 0.67
C LEU A 162 -7.37 -14.36 -0.49
N ILE A 163 -8.09 -15.27 -1.15
CA ILE A 163 -7.60 -16.10 -2.25
C ILE A 163 -8.20 -15.63 -3.58
N HIS A 164 -9.52 -15.51 -3.63
CA HIS A 164 -10.23 -15.06 -4.83
C HIS A 164 -10.55 -13.58 -4.71
N TRP A 165 -10.10 -12.79 -5.69
CA TRP A 165 -10.21 -11.35 -5.68
C TRP A 165 -10.89 -10.82 -6.95
N THR A 166 -11.83 -9.90 -6.80
CA THR A 166 -12.19 -9.00 -7.90
C THR A 166 -11.17 -7.87 -7.98
N HIS A 167 -11.02 -7.28 -9.16
CA HIS A 167 -10.03 -6.24 -9.43
C HIS A 167 -10.61 -5.16 -10.33
N SER A 168 -10.24 -3.92 -10.05
CA SER A 168 -10.47 -2.76 -10.90
C SER A 168 -9.31 -1.78 -10.75
N ASP A 169 -8.79 -1.30 -11.86
CA ASP A 169 -7.89 -0.15 -11.92
C ASP A 169 -8.73 1.08 -12.29
N PHE A 170 -9.08 1.88 -11.28
CA PHE A 170 -10.09 2.93 -11.37
C PHE A 170 -9.47 4.30 -11.64
N ARG A 171 -9.77 4.87 -12.81
CA ARG A 171 -9.33 6.21 -13.23
C ARG A 171 -10.19 7.31 -12.61
N VAL A 172 -9.67 7.92 -11.54
CA VAL A 172 -10.34 8.99 -10.78
C VAL A 172 -10.62 10.21 -11.66
N ASP A 173 -9.66 10.62 -12.49
CA ASP A 173 -9.77 11.76 -13.40
C ASP A 173 -10.83 11.58 -14.51
N LYS A 174 -10.99 10.36 -15.01
CA LYS A 174 -12.00 10.05 -16.03
C LYS A 174 -13.41 9.95 -15.44
N ALA A 175 -13.50 9.40 -14.23
CA ALA A 175 -14.79 9.21 -13.56
C ALA A 175 -15.38 10.52 -13.03
N PHE A 176 -14.52 11.46 -12.64
CA PHE A 176 -14.91 12.73 -12.02
C PHE A 176 -14.21 13.92 -12.70
N PRO A 177 -14.62 14.30 -13.91
CA PRO A 177 -14.06 15.47 -14.61
C PRO A 177 -14.19 16.76 -13.80
N GLU A 178 -15.14 16.83 -12.86
CA GLU A 178 -15.38 17.98 -11.96
C GLU A 178 -14.20 18.24 -11.03
N LEU A 179 -13.36 17.23 -10.75
CA LEU A 179 -12.12 17.43 -10.00
C LEU A 179 -11.07 18.22 -10.78
N GLY A 180 -11.22 18.33 -12.11
CA GLY A 180 -10.25 19.00 -12.96
C GLY A 180 -8.94 18.22 -13.14
N ASP A 181 -7.84 18.94 -13.39
CA ASP A 181 -6.53 18.35 -13.69
C ASP A 181 -5.78 18.01 -12.40
N ILE A 182 -6.13 16.90 -11.76
CA ILE A 182 -5.47 16.42 -10.55
C ILE A 182 -4.03 15.97 -10.84
N ASP A 183 -3.10 16.21 -9.94
CA ASP A 183 -1.72 15.74 -10.05
C ASP A 183 -1.58 14.28 -9.61
N CYS A 184 -2.27 13.90 -8.56
CA CYS A 184 -2.20 12.54 -8.02
C CYS A 184 -3.51 12.10 -7.34
N SER A 185 -3.64 10.78 -7.18
CA SER A 185 -4.57 10.07 -6.29
C SER A 185 -3.78 9.03 -5.52
N TRP A 186 -3.19 9.43 -4.37
CA TRP A 186 -2.22 8.62 -3.63
C TRP A 186 -2.82 7.95 -2.40
N ALA A 187 -2.15 6.87 -2.00
CA ALA A 187 -2.33 6.18 -0.74
C ALA A 187 -3.82 6.01 -0.38
N PRO A 188 -4.61 5.36 -1.26
CA PRO A 188 -6.00 5.09 -0.97
C PRO A 188 -6.11 4.18 0.23
N GLN A 189 -7.09 4.46 1.08
CA GLN A 189 -7.41 3.64 2.24
C GLN A 189 -8.93 3.43 2.35
N THR A 190 -9.33 2.48 3.19
CA THR A 190 -10.74 2.13 3.38
C THR A 190 -11.10 2.07 4.84
N VAL A 191 -12.28 2.57 5.17
CA VAL A 191 -12.86 2.45 6.51
C VAL A 191 -14.38 2.32 6.40
N TYR A 192 -15.01 1.57 7.32
CA TYR A 192 -16.45 1.43 7.33
C TYR A 192 -17.12 2.66 7.96
N ASP A 193 -17.96 3.34 7.18
CA ASP A 193 -18.84 4.40 7.66
C ASP A 193 -20.15 3.78 8.11
N LYS A 194 -20.31 3.65 9.44
CA LYS A 194 -21.53 3.08 10.04
C LYS A 194 -22.78 3.92 9.77
N LYS A 195 -22.64 5.23 9.57
CA LYS A 195 -23.77 6.13 9.34
C LYS A 195 -24.35 5.95 7.95
N GLU A 196 -23.48 5.80 6.95
CA GLU A 196 -23.88 5.59 5.55
C GLU A 196 -24.06 4.10 5.22
N ASP A 197 -23.72 3.18 6.15
CA ASP A 197 -23.69 1.72 5.97
C ASP A 197 -22.89 1.30 4.73
N LYS A 198 -21.73 1.94 4.53
CA LYS A 198 -20.88 1.74 3.35
C LYS A 198 -19.40 1.74 3.74
N MET A 199 -18.60 1.05 2.96
CA MET A 199 -17.15 1.30 2.96
C MET A 199 -16.90 2.68 2.37
N MET A 200 -16.11 3.50 3.06
CA MET A 200 -15.60 4.77 2.57
C MET A 200 -14.18 4.56 2.05
N VAL A 201 -13.91 4.98 0.83
CA VAL A 201 -12.54 5.07 0.28
C VAL A 201 -12.07 6.50 0.40
N TYR A 202 -10.88 6.70 0.95
CA TYR A 202 -10.28 8.02 1.06
C TYR A 202 -8.83 7.99 0.60
N PHE A 203 -8.37 9.08 0.02
CA PHE A 203 -7.07 9.17 -0.64
C PHE A 203 -6.60 10.61 -0.75
N THR A 204 -5.32 10.78 -1.04
CA THR A 204 -4.69 12.08 -1.20
C THR A 204 -4.86 12.59 -2.62
N ILE A 205 -5.30 13.84 -2.78
CA ILE A 205 -5.27 14.60 -4.04
C ILE A 205 -4.35 15.81 -3.88
N ARG A 206 -3.59 16.09 -4.94
CA ARG A 206 -2.76 17.28 -5.09
C ARG A 206 -3.10 18.00 -6.40
N TYR A 207 -2.95 19.31 -6.40
CA TYR A 207 -3.14 20.16 -7.57
C TYR A 207 -1.96 21.11 -7.77
N ASN A 208 -1.53 21.28 -9.03
CA ASN A 208 -0.50 22.24 -9.43
C ASN A 208 0.82 22.10 -8.65
N ASN A 209 1.16 20.87 -8.29
CA ASN A 209 2.35 20.52 -7.49
C ASN A 209 2.44 21.31 -6.17
N LYS A 210 1.29 21.55 -5.53
CA LYS A 210 1.17 22.26 -4.25
C LYS A 210 0.77 21.33 -3.12
N GLU A 211 -0.02 21.85 -2.19
CA GLU A 211 -0.42 21.14 -0.97
C GLU A 211 -1.28 19.92 -1.27
N CYS A 212 -1.08 18.89 -0.48
CA CYS A 212 -1.86 17.66 -0.50
C CYS A 212 -3.04 17.77 0.45
N HIS A 213 -4.18 17.23 0.04
CA HIS A 213 -5.37 17.13 0.88
C HIS A 213 -6.03 15.77 0.74
N MET A 214 -6.64 15.29 1.82
CA MET A 214 -7.36 14.03 1.81
C MET A 214 -8.81 14.23 1.35
N TYR A 215 -9.23 13.34 0.45
CA TYR A 215 -10.58 13.29 -0.11
C TYR A 215 -11.20 11.93 0.16
N TYR A 216 -12.51 11.86 0.27
CA TYR A 216 -13.25 10.62 0.43
C TYR A 216 -14.36 10.48 -0.60
N SER A 217 -14.71 9.24 -0.90
CA SER A 217 -15.81 8.85 -1.76
C SER A 217 -16.36 7.51 -1.31
N TYR A 218 -17.56 7.15 -1.77
CA TYR A 218 -18.16 5.84 -1.51
C TYR A 218 -18.14 5.00 -2.78
N PRO A 219 -17.67 3.74 -2.69
CA PRO A 219 -17.64 2.84 -3.82
C PRO A 219 -19.02 2.19 -4.07
N ASP A 220 -19.14 1.55 -5.24
CA ASP A 220 -20.23 0.63 -5.51
C ASP A 220 -20.16 -0.63 -4.62
N LYS A 221 -21.24 -1.42 -4.61
CA LYS A 221 -21.33 -2.65 -3.79
C LYS A 221 -20.30 -3.72 -4.17
N ASP A 222 -19.88 -3.73 -5.42
CA ASP A 222 -18.95 -4.72 -5.95
C ASP A 222 -17.48 -4.27 -5.81
N PHE A 223 -17.28 -3.03 -5.31
CA PHE A 223 -15.97 -2.42 -5.09
C PHE A 223 -15.12 -2.28 -6.35
N THR A 224 -15.78 -1.92 -7.46
CA THR A 224 -15.14 -1.78 -8.77
C THR A 224 -14.95 -0.34 -9.22
N LYS A 225 -15.66 0.59 -8.60
CA LYS A 225 -15.63 2.03 -8.89
C LYS A 225 -16.05 2.85 -7.69
N LEU A 226 -15.68 4.14 -7.69
CA LEU A 226 -16.25 5.12 -6.80
C LEU A 226 -17.53 5.67 -7.45
N GLU A 227 -18.63 5.79 -6.66
CA GLU A 227 -19.92 6.29 -7.14
C GLU A 227 -20.18 7.76 -6.81
N THR A 228 -19.52 8.27 -5.78
CA THR A 228 -19.75 9.64 -5.34
C THR A 228 -18.56 10.54 -5.67
N LEU A 229 -18.84 11.77 -6.10
CA LEU A 229 -17.80 12.77 -6.33
C LEU A 229 -16.93 12.90 -5.07
N PRO A 230 -15.60 12.76 -5.16
CA PRO A 230 -14.72 12.89 -4.03
C PRO A 230 -14.82 14.26 -3.36
N LYS A 231 -14.93 14.28 -2.03
CA LYS A 231 -15.04 15.48 -1.19
C LYS A 231 -13.88 15.54 -0.22
N ARG A 232 -13.41 16.74 0.12
CA ARG A 232 -12.37 16.90 1.14
C ARG A 232 -12.87 16.42 2.50
N ILE A 233 -12.04 15.62 3.20
CA ILE A 233 -12.30 15.15 4.57
C ILE A 233 -12.15 16.30 5.55
N THR A 234 -11.15 17.15 5.34
CA THR A 234 -10.75 18.21 6.27
C THR A 234 -10.02 19.31 5.52
N GLU A 235 -9.98 20.50 6.12
CA GLU A 235 -9.13 21.61 5.66
C GLU A 235 -7.65 21.41 6.07
N ILE A 236 -7.32 20.34 6.81
CA ILE A 236 -5.94 20.04 7.16
C ILE A 236 -5.18 19.63 5.91
N GLU A 237 -4.07 20.29 5.65
CA GLU A 237 -3.10 19.88 4.66
C GLU A 237 -2.37 18.64 5.12
N GLY A 238 -2.27 17.65 4.25
CA GLY A 238 -1.59 16.39 4.57
C GLY A 238 -1.84 15.30 3.53
N LEU A 239 -1.08 14.24 3.69
CA LEU A 239 -1.15 13.03 2.85
C LEU A 239 -1.09 11.77 3.73
N ASP A 240 -1.29 10.61 3.10
CA ASP A 240 -1.19 9.28 3.71
C ASP A 240 -2.00 9.15 5.00
N GLY A 241 -3.28 9.58 4.95
CA GLY A 241 -4.11 9.53 6.16
C GLY A 241 -4.50 8.11 6.53
N ASP A 242 -4.46 7.74 7.82
CA ASP A 242 -5.02 6.53 8.40
C ASP A 242 -6.12 6.88 9.41
N ILE A 243 -7.34 6.40 9.19
CA ILE A 243 -8.48 6.66 10.07
C ILE A 243 -8.79 5.41 10.89
N THR A 244 -8.52 5.47 12.18
CA THR A 244 -8.81 4.41 13.14
C THR A 244 -9.94 4.83 14.08
N LYS A 245 -10.96 3.98 14.24
CA LYS A 245 -12.04 4.22 15.20
C LYS A 245 -11.66 3.69 16.58
N VAL A 246 -11.74 4.56 17.60
CA VAL A 246 -11.49 4.21 19.01
C VAL A 246 -12.66 4.71 19.85
N GLY A 247 -13.43 3.80 20.44
CA GLY A 247 -14.67 4.17 21.12
C GLY A 247 -15.63 4.87 20.18
N ASP A 248 -16.04 6.08 20.54
CA ASP A 248 -16.95 6.91 19.74
C ASP A 248 -16.22 7.95 18.87
N GLN A 249 -14.88 7.98 18.91
CA GLN A 249 -14.08 8.92 18.17
C GLN A 249 -13.35 8.28 16.98
N TYR A 250 -13.04 9.10 15.98
CA TYR A 250 -12.19 8.78 14.84
C TYR A 250 -10.86 9.50 15.01
N HIS A 251 -9.79 8.74 14.98
CA HIS A 251 -8.42 9.19 15.07
C HIS A 251 -7.82 9.17 13.66
N LEU A 252 -7.42 10.32 13.15
CA LEU A 252 -6.75 10.47 11.87
C LEU A 252 -5.26 10.68 12.12
N PHE A 253 -4.46 9.75 11.66
CA PHE A 253 -3.00 9.84 11.57
C PHE A 253 -2.64 10.25 10.15
N TYR A 254 -1.78 11.23 9.98
CA TYR A 254 -1.48 11.75 8.65
C TYR A 254 -0.10 12.41 8.61
N VAL A 255 0.41 12.61 7.41
CA VAL A 255 1.72 13.23 7.18
C VAL A 255 1.54 14.69 6.81
N ASN A 256 2.25 15.55 7.51
CA ASN A 256 2.46 16.94 7.11
C ASN A 256 3.92 17.33 7.38
N ASN A 257 4.57 18.00 6.40
CA ASN A 257 5.99 18.37 6.50
C ASN A 257 6.92 17.20 6.87
N ALA A 258 6.66 16.02 6.28
CA ALA A 258 7.45 14.81 6.53
C ALA A 258 7.49 14.37 8.01
N GLN A 259 6.40 14.60 8.73
CA GLN A 259 6.18 14.20 10.13
C GLN A 259 4.79 13.62 10.28
N ILE A 260 4.63 12.64 11.15
CA ILE A 260 3.32 12.08 11.46
C ILE A 260 2.66 12.91 12.55
N LEU A 261 1.44 13.35 12.23
CA LEU A 261 0.57 14.12 13.09
C LEU A 261 -0.70 13.33 13.38
N HIS A 262 -1.43 13.78 14.41
CA HIS A 262 -2.65 13.16 14.87
C HIS A 262 -3.77 14.19 15.02
N SER A 263 -4.98 13.80 14.64
CA SER A 263 -6.19 14.60 14.78
C SER A 263 -7.35 13.72 15.23
N VAL A 264 -8.32 14.30 15.90
CA VAL A 264 -9.48 13.57 16.42
C VAL A 264 -10.77 14.25 15.98
N SER A 265 -11.81 13.44 15.70
CA SER A 265 -13.15 13.90 15.35
C SER A 265 -14.21 12.93 15.86
N ASP A 266 -15.42 13.44 16.05
CA ASP A 266 -16.67 12.65 16.24
C ASP A 266 -17.29 12.20 14.89
N LYS A 267 -16.72 12.66 13.76
CA LYS A 267 -17.16 12.34 12.40
C LYS A 267 -16.05 11.68 11.60
N ILE A 268 -16.40 10.65 10.86
CA ILE A 268 -15.43 9.90 10.04
C ILE A 268 -14.89 10.73 8.87
N ASN A 269 -15.68 11.64 8.34
CA ASN A 269 -15.42 12.36 7.10
C ASN A 269 -15.34 13.89 7.28
N GLY A 270 -14.98 14.35 8.46
CA GLY A 270 -14.81 15.79 8.72
C GLY A 270 -14.65 16.14 10.19
N GLY A 271 -14.48 17.43 10.47
CA GLY A 271 -14.43 17.96 11.84
C GLY A 271 -13.16 17.63 12.63
N PHE A 272 -12.13 17.09 11.99
CA PHE A 272 -10.86 16.73 12.63
C PHE A 272 -10.14 17.97 13.20
N LYS A 273 -9.71 17.85 14.46
CA LYS A 273 -8.93 18.88 15.17
C LYS A 273 -7.52 18.37 15.39
N THR A 274 -6.53 19.17 14.99
CA THR A 274 -5.12 18.81 15.08
C THR A 274 -4.40 19.63 16.13
N GLU A 275 -3.50 19.00 16.89
CA GLU A 275 -2.57 19.68 17.80
C GLU A 275 -1.29 20.13 17.09
N ARG A 276 -1.07 19.76 15.83
CA ARG A 276 0.15 20.01 15.04
C ARG A 276 1.44 19.57 15.77
N LYS A 277 1.33 18.54 16.59
CA LYS A 277 2.44 17.95 17.31
C LYS A 277 2.86 16.67 16.59
N ARG A 278 4.15 16.53 16.29
CA ARG A 278 4.74 15.28 15.81
C ARG A 278 4.57 14.19 16.87
N ILE A 279 4.10 13.03 16.47
CA ILE A 279 3.85 11.89 17.37
C ILE A 279 4.83 10.74 17.18
N ASP A 280 5.44 10.59 16.00
CA ASP A 280 6.50 9.62 15.80
C ASP A 280 7.81 10.09 16.50
N PRO A 281 8.66 9.15 17.02
CA PRO A 281 9.87 9.50 17.77
C PRO A 281 11.07 9.90 16.89
N GLU A 282 10.92 9.86 15.58
CA GLU A 282 12.00 10.01 14.63
C GLU A 282 12.54 11.45 14.56
N ARG A 283 13.82 11.57 14.18
CA ARG A 283 14.45 12.86 13.91
C ARG A 283 14.61 13.19 12.43
N VAL A 284 14.14 12.28 11.59
CA VAL A 284 14.23 12.34 10.13
C VAL A 284 12.82 12.30 9.53
N SER A 285 12.72 12.32 8.21
CA SER A 285 11.45 12.29 7.48
C SER A 285 10.73 10.98 7.62
N THR A 286 9.42 11.06 7.90
CA THR A 286 8.50 9.93 8.05
C THR A 286 7.27 10.10 7.18
N GLU A 287 6.64 8.98 6.79
CA GLU A 287 5.43 8.94 5.99
C GLU A 287 4.59 7.69 6.32
N ALA A 288 3.44 7.54 5.68
CA ALA A 288 2.68 6.30 5.66
C ALA A 288 2.28 5.74 7.04
N PRO A 289 1.62 6.51 7.90
CA PRO A 289 1.13 5.97 9.17
C PRO A 289 0.04 4.91 8.94
N ASN A 290 0.07 3.85 9.73
CA ASN A 290 -1.03 2.92 9.92
C ASN A 290 -1.11 2.50 11.37
N VAL A 291 -2.32 2.45 11.93
CA VAL A 291 -2.55 2.13 13.34
C VAL A 291 -3.40 0.89 13.47
N PHE A 292 -2.94 -0.07 14.24
CA PHE A 292 -3.71 -1.27 14.59
C PHE A 292 -3.63 -1.59 16.08
N LYS A 293 -4.70 -2.16 16.63
CA LYS A 293 -4.75 -2.59 18.03
C LYS A 293 -4.12 -3.98 18.18
N ARG A 294 -3.37 -4.20 19.23
CA ARG A 294 -2.93 -5.56 19.59
C ARG A 294 -4.07 -6.32 20.25
N LEU A 295 -4.41 -7.47 19.66
CA LEU A 295 -5.52 -8.32 20.13
C LEU A 295 -5.33 -8.70 21.61
N GLY A 296 -6.42 -8.60 22.37
CA GLY A 296 -6.44 -8.92 23.79
C GLY A 296 -5.74 -7.91 24.69
N THR A 297 -5.40 -6.72 24.20
CA THR A 297 -4.74 -5.65 24.95
C THR A 297 -5.40 -4.29 24.67
N ASP A 298 -5.03 -3.26 25.42
CA ASP A 298 -5.40 -1.86 25.14
C ASP A 298 -4.31 -1.10 24.37
N THR A 299 -3.31 -1.82 23.85
CA THR A 299 -2.18 -1.25 23.13
C THR A 299 -2.48 -1.11 21.66
N TYR A 300 -2.21 0.07 21.11
CA TYR A 300 -2.21 0.36 19.69
C TYR A 300 -0.77 0.51 19.20
N VAL A 301 -0.50 -0.02 18.04
CA VAL A 301 0.79 0.12 17.35
C VAL A 301 0.62 1.11 16.22
N LEU A 302 1.41 2.17 16.22
CA LEU A 302 1.62 3.08 15.11
C LEU A 302 2.81 2.59 14.31
N MET A 303 2.56 2.17 13.08
CA MET A 303 3.54 1.78 12.07
C MET A 303 3.69 2.91 11.05
N TYR A 304 4.90 3.17 10.57
CA TYR A 304 5.17 4.24 9.61
C TYR A 304 6.47 4.00 8.84
N ASP A 305 6.63 4.63 7.68
CA ASP A 305 7.89 4.61 6.92
C ASP A 305 8.86 5.67 7.43
N VAL A 306 10.13 5.29 7.59
CA VAL A 306 11.26 6.17 7.88
C VAL A 306 12.11 6.31 6.61
N TYR A 307 11.87 7.35 5.80
CA TYR A 307 12.55 7.49 4.52
C TYR A 307 13.70 8.51 4.52
N GLY A 308 13.79 9.32 5.56
CA GLY A 308 14.89 10.27 5.74
C GLY A 308 16.21 9.65 6.23
N ALA A 309 16.22 8.37 6.60
CA ALA A 309 17.39 7.61 7.01
C ALA A 309 17.77 6.55 5.97
N ARG A 310 18.99 6.00 6.10
CA ARG A 310 19.44 4.92 5.24
C ARG A 310 19.97 3.76 6.07
N PRO A 311 19.56 2.52 5.78
CA PRO A 311 18.53 2.16 4.79
C PRO A 311 17.15 2.67 5.20
N ASN A 312 16.29 2.98 4.20
CA ASN A 312 14.88 3.27 4.48
C ASN A 312 14.25 2.06 5.18
N ASN A 313 13.48 2.29 6.24
CA ASN A 313 12.91 1.23 7.06
C ASN A 313 11.54 1.65 7.60
N MET A 314 10.78 0.71 8.12
CA MET A 314 9.58 1.02 8.90
C MET A 314 9.95 1.24 10.36
N GLY A 315 9.33 2.24 10.99
CA GLY A 315 9.41 2.49 12.42
C GLY A 315 8.10 2.13 13.12
N PHE A 316 8.16 1.88 14.40
CA PHE A 316 7.02 1.43 15.20
C PHE A 316 7.02 2.09 16.57
N SER A 317 5.84 2.53 17.00
CA SER A 317 5.60 3.05 18.33
C SER A 317 4.34 2.45 18.93
N GLU A 318 4.27 2.37 20.26
CA GLU A 318 3.08 1.92 20.99
C GLU A 318 2.42 3.07 21.74
N THR A 319 1.10 3.03 21.82
CA THR A 319 0.31 3.92 22.66
C THR A 319 -0.89 3.17 23.26
N THR A 320 -1.33 3.61 24.45
CA THR A 320 -2.59 3.19 25.09
C THR A 320 -3.55 4.34 25.30
N ASP A 321 -3.10 5.58 25.07
CA ASP A 321 -3.81 6.82 25.38
C ASP A 321 -3.88 7.82 24.22
N PHE A 322 -3.17 7.54 23.11
CA PHE A 322 -3.02 8.43 21.96
C PHE A 322 -2.41 9.81 22.28
N GLN A 323 -1.77 9.92 23.44
CA GLN A 323 -1.04 11.11 23.88
C GLN A 323 0.46 10.83 23.98
N THR A 324 0.79 9.64 24.48
CA THR A 324 2.17 9.18 24.67
C THR A 324 2.47 8.04 23.73
N TYR A 325 3.54 8.18 22.95
CA TYR A 325 4.01 7.17 22.01
C TYR A 325 5.38 6.67 22.43
N LYS A 326 5.46 5.37 22.73
CA LYS A 326 6.69 4.69 23.10
C LYS A 326 7.33 4.08 21.87
N ASP A 327 8.55 4.51 21.54
CA ASP A 327 9.38 3.89 20.52
C ASP A 327 9.64 2.41 20.85
N ILE A 328 9.38 1.51 19.90
CA ILE A 328 9.63 0.07 20.00
C ILE A 328 10.58 -0.45 18.93
N GLY A 329 11.21 0.47 18.20
CA GLY A 329 12.26 0.20 17.22
C GLY A 329 11.80 0.15 15.78
N HIS A 330 12.74 -0.11 14.90
CA HIS A 330 12.51 -0.25 13.47
C HIS A 330 12.26 -1.71 13.08
N PHE A 331 11.81 -1.92 11.84
CA PHE A 331 11.58 -3.23 11.27
C PHE A 331 12.86 -4.09 11.31
N ASN A 332 12.75 -5.32 11.78
CA ASN A 332 13.84 -6.23 12.10
C ASN A 332 14.75 -5.81 13.28
N GLU A 333 14.39 -4.73 13.95
CA GLU A 333 15.02 -4.25 15.19
C GLU A 333 13.97 -4.15 16.28
N GLY A 334 14.39 -4.00 17.53
CA GLY A 334 13.45 -3.91 18.65
C GLY A 334 12.49 -5.11 18.73
N VAL A 335 11.17 -4.85 18.82
CA VAL A 335 10.14 -5.87 18.98
C VAL A 335 9.52 -6.32 17.65
N MET A 336 9.63 -5.50 16.59
CA MET A 336 9.08 -5.82 15.27
C MET A 336 10.08 -6.63 14.46
N LYS A 337 9.87 -7.94 14.38
CA LYS A 337 10.77 -8.90 13.72
C LYS A 337 10.07 -9.61 12.58
N THR A 338 10.88 -10.10 11.65
CA THR A 338 10.44 -10.93 10.54
C THR A 338 11.35 -12.13 10.36
N THR A 339 10.86 -13.21 9.71
CA THR A 339 11.65 -14.42 9.49
C THR A 339 12.25 -14.50 8.09
N ASN A 340 11.57 -14.00 7.05
CA ASN A 340 11.90 -14.31 5.66
C ASN A 340 11.74 -13.16 4.66
N PHE A 341 11.46 -11.91 5.09
CA PHE A 341 11.40 -10.78 4.16
C PHE A 341 12.11 -9.52 4.68
N LYS A 342 12.39 -8.60 3.76
CA LYS A 342 13.11 -7.36 4.03
C LYS A 342 12.51 -6.22 3.20
N GLY A 343 12.72 -4.98 3.68
CA GLY A 343 12.40 -3.76 2.96
C GLY A 343 10.91 -3.54 2.68
N PRO A 344 10.00 -3.88 3.61
CA PRO A 344 8.61 -3.49 3.46
C PRO A 344 8.51 -1.97 3.50
N LYS A 345 7.55 -1.44 2.75
CA LYS A 345 7.19 -0.03 2.74
C LYS A 345 5.69 0.14 2.76
N HIS A 346 5.25 1.23 3.34
CA HIS A 346 3.89 1.73 3.38
C HIS A 346 2.85 0.61 3.30
N GLY A 347 2.52 0.04 4.44
CA GLY A 347 1.60 -1.07 4.56
C GLY A 347 0.49 -0.80 5.55
N ALA A 348 -0.43 -1.74 5.62
CA ALA A 348 -1.52 -1.73 6.59
C ALA A 348 -1.75 -3.10 7.19
N VAL A 349 -2.25 -3.11 8.43
CA VAL A 349 -2.53 -4.33 9.18
C VAL A 349 -4.04 -4.49 9.36
N THR A 350 -4.56 -5.68 9.05
CA THR A 350 -5.92 -6.10 9.40
C THR A 350 -5.92 -7.40 10.21
N TYR A 351 -7.07 -7.76 10.77
CA TYR A 351 -7.22 -8.93 11.64
C TYR A 351 -7.73 -10.14 10.87
N LEU A 352 -7.20 -11.31 11.23
CA LEU A 352 -7.59 -12.61 10.70
C LEU A 352 -8.18 -13.50 11.79
N THR A 353 -9.23 -14.25 11.45
CA THR A 353 -9.63 -15.41 12.23
C THR A 353 -8.57 -16.50 12.15
N MET A 354 -8.59 -17.47 13.06
CA MET A 354 -7.63 -18.59 13.01
C MET A 354 -7.75 -19.43 11.74
N ASP A 355 -8.96 -19.51 11.15
CA ASP A 355 -9.16 -20.29 9.93
C ASP A 355 -8.63 -19.56 8.70
N GLU A 356 -8.82 -18.24 8.61
CA GLU A 356 -8.24 -17.40 7.56
C GLU A 356 -6.71 -17.39 7.63
N LEU A 357 -6.15 -17.27 8.84
CA LEU A 357 -4.70 -17.32 9.05
C LEU A 357 -4.11 -18.66 8.60
N LYS A 358 -4.78 -19.79 8.91
CA LYS A 358 -4.37 -21.11 8.44
C LYS A 358 -4.54 -21.28 6.94
N ALA A 359 -5.59 -20.71 6.34
CA ALA A 359 -5.84 -20.79 4.91
C ALA A 359 -4.73 -20.09 4.15
N ILE A 360 -4.44 -18.83 4.49
CA ILE A 360 -3.41 -18.04 3.79
C ILE A 360 -1.99 -18.55 4.04
N ALA A 361 -1.71 -19.19 5.18
CA ALA A 361 -0.41 -19.78 5.48
C ALA A 361 -0.11 -21.08 4.71
N LYS A 362 -1.11 -21.67 4.03
CA LYS A 362 -0.97 -22.91 3.26
C LYS A 362 -0.79 -22.65 1.76
N HIS A 363 -1.03 -21.45 1.33
CA HIS A 363 -0.99 -21.01 -0.06
C HIS A 363 0.25 -20.17 -0.32
#